data_d59ffb2e42ae6328ce8e4ae0e109ffb4
#
_entry.id   d59ffb2e42ae6328ce8e4ae0e109ffb4
#
_cell.length_a   1.000
_cell.length_b   1.000
_cell.length_c   1.000
_cell.angle_alpha   90.00
_cell.angle_beta   90.00
_cell.angle_gamma   90.00
#
_symmetry.space_group_name_H-M   'P 1'
#
loop_
_entity.id
_entity.type
_entity.pdbx_description
1 polymer ?
#
loop_
_entity_poly.entity_id
_entity_poly.type
_entity_poly.pdbx_seq_one_letter_code
_entity_poly.pdbx_strand_id
1 'polypeptide(L)'
;MSVKIKNNDEINQMSSCGKIISDVREIIVKNIEPGISTWELDKLAEEYTISKGFIPAFKGYQNFPSSICASVNDEVVHGLPSKNKILKKGDIIGVDFGVYDGTFYADSAFTFPVGDVGDNIIKLLNVTKESLNLGIQKAQVGNKIHDISKAIQDHIEKNGFTVVRSYVGHGIGKDLHEEPHVPNFILNNKDRSKSMKLKEGMVLAIEPMVNVGNFEVELSDDNWTVKTCDGSLSAHFEHTVALTKDGPKILTN
;
A
#
# COMPACT_ATOMS: atom_id res chain seq x y z
N MET A 1 -18.85 12.03 1.46
CA MET A 1 -18.81 12.24 -0.01
C MET A 1 -19.40 11.02 -0.70
N SER A 2 -19.85 11.08 -1.96
CA SER A 2 -20.36 9.91 -2.68
C SER A 2 -19.22 9.16 -3.33
N VAL A 3 -19.31 7.83 -3.39
CA VAL A 3 -18.33 6.98 -4.10
C VAL A 3 -18.35 7.30 -5.60
N LYS A 4 -17.19 7.54 -6.17
CA LYS A 4 -17.02 7.84 -7.59
C LYS A 4 -16.85 6.53 -8.38
N ILE A 5 -17.70 6.33 -9.38
CA ILE A 5 -17.68 5.16 -10.27
C ILE A 5 -16.90 5.54 -11.54
N LYS A 6 -15.93 4.73 -11.92
CA LYS A 6 -15.11 4.92 -13.12
C LYS A 6 -15.64 4.06 -14.25
N ASN A 7 -15.67 4.60 -15.45
CA ASN A 7 -15.94 3.84 -16.67
C ASN A 7 -14.68 3.11 -17.18
N ASN A 8 -14.81 2.31 -18.23
CA ASN A 8 -13.69 1.50 -18.74
C ASN A 8 -12.52 2.36 -19.25
N ASP A 9 -12.79 3.51 -19.87
CA ASP A 9 -11.74 4.40 -20.39
C ASP A 9 -10.95 5.03 -19.24
N GLU A 10 -11.64 5.46 -18.17
CA GLU A 10 -11.01 5.98 -16.95
C GLU A 10 -10.16 4.89 -16.24
N ILE A 11 -10.66 3.65 -16.17
CA ILE A 11 -9.90 2.52 -15.62
C ILE A 11 -8.66 2.21 -16.46
N ASN A 12 -8.76 2.29 -17.79
CA ASN A 12 -7.62 2.09 -18.69
C ASN A 12 -6.58 3.21 -18.52
N GLN A 13 -7.02 4.45 -18.33
CA GLN A 13 -6.13 5.57 -18.04
C GLN A 13 -5.41 5.37 -16.70
N MET A 14 -6.11 4.96 -15.64
CA MET A 14 -5.51 4.60 -14.36
C MET A 14 -4.51 3.43 -14.48
N SER A 15 -4.77 2.47 -15.38
CA SER A 15 -3.82 1.38 -15.65
C SER A 15 -2.48 1.88 -16.21
N SER A 16 -2.46 3.04 -16.89
CA SER A 16 -1.21 3.66 -17.37
C SER A 16 -0.35 4.15 -16.18
N CYS A 17 -0.97 4.75 -15.16
CA CYS A 17 -0.29 5.08 -13.90
C CYS A 17 0.24 3.81 -13.22
N GLY A 18 -0.58 2.76 -13.15
CA GLY A 18 -0.20 1.48 -12.56
C GLY A 18 1.01 0.83 -13.26
N LYS A 19 1.11 0.97 -14.59
CA LYS A 19 2.28 0.49 -15.33
C LYS A 19 3.57 1.21 -14.90
N ILE A 20 3.53 2.52 -14.73
CA ILE A 20 4.69 3.28 -14.25
C ILE A 20 5.07 2.82 -12.84
N ILE A 21 4.10 2.57 -11.95
CA ILE A 21 4.35 2.02 -10.62
C ILE A 21 5.06 0.67 -10.71
N SER A 22 4.60 -0.23 -11.58
CA SER A 22 5.23 -1.53 -11.80
C SER A 22 6.69 -1.39 -12.29
N ASP A 23 6.95 -0.48 -13.23
CA ASP A 23 8.29 -0.21 -13.73
C ASP A 23 9.20 0.37 -12.62
N VAL A 24 8.69 1.31 -11.81
CA VAL A 24 9.40 1.88 -10.64
C VAL A 24 9.72 0.78 -9.62
N ARG A 25 8.75 -0.11 -9.32
CA ARG A 25 8.99 -1.26 -8.42
C ARG A 25 10.17 -2.10 -8.89
N GLU A 26 10.25 -2.40 -10.20
CA GLU A 26 11.38 -3.17 -10.75
C GLU A 26 12.73 -2.44 -10.59
N ILE A 27 12.74 -1.11 -10.77
CA ILE A 27 13.93 -0.28 -10.56
C ILE A 27 14.34 -0.33 -9.09
N ILE A 28 13.40 -0.13 -8.17
CA ILE A 28 13.66 -0.17 -6.72
C ILE A 28 14.23 -1.53 -6.31
N VAL A 29 13.59 -2.63 -6.73
CA VAL A 29 14.04 -4.00 -6.41
C VAL A 29 15.48 -4.25 -6.85
N LYS A 30 15.86 -3.77 -8.04
CA LYS A 30 17.22 -3.95 -8.58
C LYS A 30 18.27 -3.13 -7.82
N ASN A 31 17.87 -2.11 -7.08
CA ASN A 31 18.78 -1.21 -6.36
C ASN A 31 18.72 -1.37 -4.83
N ILE A 32 17.80 -2.17 -4.29
CA ILE A 32 17.78 -2.47 -2.86
C ILE A 32 18.96 -3.37 -2.50
N GLU A 33 19.97 -2.78 -1.84
CA GLU A 33 21.14 -3.49 -1.33
C GLU A 33 21.65 -2.81 -0.04
N PRO A 34 22.41 -3.50 0.80
CA PRO A 34 23.06 -2.89 1.94
C PRO A 34 24.00 -1.74 1.49
N GLY A 35 23.85 -0.58 2.11
CA GLY A 35 24.64 0.61 1.81
C GLY A 35 23.92 1.69 1.01
N ILE A 36 22.79 1.37 0.33
CA ILE A 36 21.96 2.39 -0.32
C ILE A 36 21.18 3.20 0.73
N SER A 37 21.02 4.48 0.50
CA SER A 37 20.13 5.33 1.30
C SER A 37 18.70 5.30 0.78
N THR A 38 17.72 5.50 1.67
CA THR A 38 16.32 5.62 1.25
C THR A 38 16.07 6.84 0.37
N TRP A 39 16.93 7.88 0.48
CA TRP A 39 16.91 9.05 -0.41
C TRP A 39 17.29 8.71 -1.85
N GLU A 40 18.27 7.82 -2.06
CA GLU A 40 18.66 7.38 -3.41
C GLU A 40 17.51 6.62 -4.08
N LEU A 41 16.79 5.76 -3.33
CA LEU A 41 15.60 5.08 -3.84
C LEU A 41 14.49 6.08 -4.22
N ASP A 42 14.27 7.13 -3.42
CA ASP A 42 13.35 8.22 -3.73
C ASP A 42 13.70 8.91 -5.06
N LYS A 43 15.00 9.19 -5.27
CA LYS A 43 15.46 9.83 -6.51
C LYS A 43 15.26 8.95 -7.73
N LEU A 44 15.57 7.65 -7.64
CA LEU A 44 15.33 6.72 -8.74
C LEU A 44 13.86 6.68 -9.15
N ALA A 45 12.95 6.63 -8.19
CA ALA A 45 11.50 6.64 -8.43
C ALA A 45 11.05 7.96 -9.07
N GLU A 46 11.49 9.10 -8.54
CA GLU A 46 11.15 10.44 -9.03
C GLU A 46 11.61 10.63 -10.47
N GLU A 47 12.90 10.41 -10.73
CA GLU A 47 13.52 10.62 -12.04
C GLU A 47 12.87 9.74 -13.13
N TYR A 48 12.64 8.47 -12.83
CA TYR A 48 11.96 7.58 -13.79
C TYR A 48 10.55 8.07 -14.11
N THR A 49 9.76 8.37 -13.09
CA THR A 49 8.36 8.82 -13.24
C THR A 49 8.29 10.08 -14.11
N ILE A 50 9.11 11.08 -13.81
CA ILE A 50 9.19 12.34 -14.58
C ILE A 50 9.65 12.07 -16.01
N SER A 51 10.63 11.17 -16.22
CA SER A 51 11.13 10.83 -17.56
C SER A 51 10.07 10.21 -18.47
N LYS A 52 9.04 9.62 -17.88
CA LYS A 52 7.87 9.04 -18.61
C LYS A 52 6.74 10.05 -18.80
N GLY A 53 6.87 11.29 -18.33
CA GLY A 53 5.85 12.33 -18.44
C GLY A 53 4.75 12.24 -17.39
N PHE A 54 4.96 11.47 -16.32
CA PHE A 54 4.06 11.33 -15.19
C PHE A 54 4.55 12.15 -13.98
N ILE A 55 3.71 12.27 -12.96
CA ILE A 55 3.96 13.06 -11.75
C ILE A 55 3.99 12.10 -10.56
N PRO A 56 5.06 12.12 -9.71
CA PRO A 56 5.04 11.46 -8.41
C PRO A 56 3.90 12.02 -7.54
N ALA A 57 2.94 11.17 -7.17
CA ALA A 57 1.68 11.61 -6.57
C ALA A 57 1.83 12.13 -5.12
N PHE A 58 2.83 11.62 -4.39
CA PHE A 58 2.97 11.95 -2.97
C PHE A 58 3.72 13.27 -2.75
N LYS A 59 4.66 13.63 -3.64
CA LYS A 59 5.47 14.83 -3.49
C LYS A 59 4.61 16.10 -3.55
N GLY A 60 4.55 16.81 -2.43
CA GLY A 60 3.70 18.00 -2.26
C GLY A 60 2.27 17.70 -1.80
N TYR A 61 1.82 16.44 -1.83
CA TYR A 61 0.50 16.08 -1.30
C TYR A 61 0.46 16.30 0.21
N GLN A 62 -0.45 17.15 0.69
CA GLN A 62 -0.51 17.58 2.10
C GLN A 62 0.84 18.04 2.67
N ASN A 63 1.74 18.56 1.84
CA ASN A 63 3.12 18.95 2.14
C ASN A 63 4.10 17.79 2.38
N PHE A 64 3.79 16.54 1.98
CA PHE A 64 4.77 15.45 2.02
C PHE A 64 5.98 15.79 1.13
N PRO A 65 7.23 15.67 1.64
CA PRO A 65 8.39 16.26 0.94
C PRO A 65 9.00 15.39 -0.14
N SER A 66 8.61 14.10 -0.23
CA SER A 66 9.28 13.07 -1.04
C SER A 66 8.35 12.42 -2.06
N SER A 67 8.92 11.72 -3.03
CA SER A 67 8.17 11.04 -4.09
C SER A 67 7.67 9.67 -3.67
N ILE A 68 8.40 9.00 -2.76
CA ILE A 68 8.01 7.71 -2.15
C ILE A 68 7.91 7.86 -0.64
N CYS A 69 7.16 6.95 0.00
CA CYS A 69 7.36 6.62 1.41
C CYS A 69 8.36 5.45 1.49
N ALA A 70 9.34 5.54 2.39
CA ALA A 70 10.38 4.54 2.58
C ALA A 70 10.45 4.14 4.06
N SER A 71 9.67 3.13 4.43
CA SER A 71 9.43 2.68 5.81
C SER A 71 10.33 1.48 6.12
N VAL A 72 11.27 1.62 7.06
CA VAL A 72 12.29 0.61 7.38
C VAL A 72 11.96 -0.06 8.71
N ASN A 73 11.95 -1.39 8.75
CA ASN A 73 11.79 -2.24 9.92
C ASN A 73 10.48 -2.00 10.71
N ASP A 74 10.55 -1.23 11.81
CA ASP A 74 9.41 -0.88 12.67
C ASP A 74 8.57 0.28 12.13
N GLU A 75 9.01 0.93 11.05
CA GLU A 75 8.22 1.95 10.36
C GLU A 75 7.11 1.26 9.55
N VAL A 76 5.87 1.64 9.80
CA VAL A 76 4.67 1.03 9.21
C VAL A 76 4.35 1.65 7.86
N VAL A 77 4.13 2.98 7.84
CA VAL A 77 3.82 3.79 6.65
C VAL A 77 4.41 5.19 6.78
N HIS A 78 4.41 5.91 5.67
CA HIS A 78 4.82 7.31 5.55
C HIS A 78 6.26 7.60 5.99
N GLY A 79 7.14 6.58 5.99
CA GLY A 79 8.55 6.76 6.31
C GLY A 79 9.22 7.76 5.39
N LEU A 80 9.88 8.80 5.95
CA LEU A 80 10.55 9.82 5.17
C LEU A 80 11.87 9.30 4.59
N PRO A 81 12.09 9.37 3.26
CA PRO A 81 13.38 9.14 2.64
C PRO A 81 14.46 10.09 3.19
N SER A 82 15.63 9.55 3.51
CA SER A 82 16.74 10.33 4.08
C SER A 82 18.11 9.84 3.58
N LYS A 83 19.04 10.77 3.38
CA LYS A 83 20.46 10.45 3.09
C LYS A 83 21.15 9.73 4.24
N ASN A 84 20.64 9.90 5.45
CA ASN A 84 21.20 9.30 6.65
C ASN A 84 20.55 7.93 7.00
N LYS A 85 19.41 7.57 6.37
CA LYS A 85 18.75 6.28 6.54
C LYS A 85 19.32 5.31 5.50
N ILE A 86 20.43 4.64 5.89
CA ILE A 86 21.17 3.70 5.07
C ILE A 86 20.70 2.29 5.37
N LEU A 87 20.29 1.55 4.34
CA LEU A 87 19.83 0.17 4.45
C LEU A 87 20.99 -0.77 4.85
N LYS A 88 20.69 -1.72 5.73
CA LYS A 88 21.64 -2.72 6.22
C LYS A 88 21.17 -4.13 5.87
N LYS A 89 22.09 -5.07 5.76
CA LYS A 89 21.74 -6.49 5.61
C LYS A 89 20.87 -6.94 6.78
N GLY A 90 19.75 -7.55 6.48
CA GLY A 90 18.79 -8.02 7.46
C GLY A 90 17.61 -7.05 7.70
N ASP A 91 17.67 -5.81 7.20
CA ASP A 91 16.52 -4.90 7.22
C ASP A 91 15.41 -5.38 6.29
N ILE A 92 14.20 -4.86 6.51
CA ILE A 92 13.13 -4.83 5.54
C ILE A 92 12.78 -3.38 5.23
N ILE A 93 12.35 -3.10 4.01
CA ILE A 93 11.91 -1.77 3.60
C ILE A 93 10.56 -1.86 2.89
N GLY A 94 9.55 -1.19 3.43
CA GLY A 94 8.30 -0.87 2.74
C GLY A 94 8.50 0.35 1.85
N VAL A 95 8.27 0.19 0.55
CA VAL A 95 8.24 1.29 -0.41
C VAL A 95 6.82 1.45 -0.90
N ASP A 96 6.26 2.63 -0.65
CA ASP A 96 4.93 3.03 -1.07
C ASP A 96 5.04 4.20 -2.05
N PHE A 97 4.35 4.10 -3.18
CA PHE A 97 4.56 4.99 -4.30
C PHE A 97 3.29 5.21 -5.13
N GLY A 98 2.90 6.48 -5.25
CA GLY A 98 1.79 6.92 -6.08
C GLY A 98 2.24 7.62 -7.38
N VAL A 99 1.45 7.46 -8.44
CA VAL A 99 1.64 8.11 -9.75
C VAL A 99 0.37 8.83 -10.17
N TYR A 100 0.53 10.01 -10.75
CA TYR A 100 -0.52 10.88 -11.29
C TYR A 100 -0.23 11.23 -12.75
N ASP A 101 -1.22 11.08 -13.62
CA ASP A 101 -1.08 11.41 -15.07
C ASP A 101 -1.60 12.81 -15.44
N GLY A 102 -1.99 13.62 -14.44
CA GLY A 102 -2.67 14.91 -14.64
C GLY A 102 -4.20 14.83 -14.53
N THR A 103 -4.76 13.62 -14.42
CA THR A 103 -6.21 13.40 -14.31
C THR A 103 -6.56 12.36 -13.26
N PHE A 104 -5.84 11.24 -13.24
CA PHE A 104 -6.07 10.10 -12.34
C PHE A 104 -4.81 9.70 -11.59
N TYR A 105 -5.04 9.14 -10.40
CA TYR A 105 -4.04 8.56 -9.53
C TYR A 105 -4.08 7.03 -9.59
N ALA A 106 -2.95 6.41 -9.33
CA ALA A 106 -2.81 5.05 -8.84
C ALA A 106 -1.70 5.02 -7.80
N ASP A 107 -1.78 4.11 -6.82
CA ASP A 107 -0.72 3.86 -5.84
C ASP A 107 -0.56 2.38 -5.52
N SER A 108 0.57 2.05 -4.89
CA SER A 108 0.89 0.69 -4.52
C SER A 108 2.10 0.65 -3.59
N ALA A 109 2.08 -0.29 -2.63
CA ALA A 109 3.16 -0.50 -1.70
C ALA A 109 3.69 -1.93 -1.72
N PHE A 110 4.98 -2.07 -1.47
CA PHE A 110 5.66 -3.36 -1.41
C PHE A 110 6.75 -3.34 -0.36
N THR A 111 6.83 -4.39 0.47
CA THR A 111 7.93 -4.55 1.42
C THR A 111 8.94 -5.57 0.88
N PHE A 112 10.22 -5.21 0.90
CA PHE A 112 11.34 -6.01 0.40
C PHE A 112 12.36 -6.28 1.49
N PRO A 113 12.98 -7.48 1.50
CA PRO A 113 14.14 -7.76 2.34
C PRO A 113 15.39 -7.09 1.76
N VAL A 114 16.32 -6.68 2.63
CA VAL A 114 17.63 -6.14 2.27
C VAL A 114 18.70 -7.23 2.48
N GLY A 115 19.07 -7.90 1.41
CA GLY A 115 19.92 -9.08 1.48
C GLY A 115 19.23 -10.29 2.13
N ASP A 116 20.00 -11.16 2.77
CA ASP A 116 19.45 -12.34 3.46
C ASP A 116 18.77 -11.94 4.77
N VAL A 117 17.58 -12.46 4.99
CA VAL A 117 16.76 -12.26 6.19
C VAL A 117 16.32 -13.59 6.79
N GLY A 118 15.97 -13.60 8.06
CA GLY A 118 15.52 -14.82 8.76
C GLY A 118 14.11 -15.28 8.36
N ASP A 119 13.80 -16.55 8.62
CA ASP A 119 12.53 -17.20 8.25
C ASP A 119 11.29 -16.46 8.79
N ASN A 120 11.37 -15.87 9.98
CA ASN A 120 10.28 -15.10 10.56
C ASN A 120 9.95 -13.84 9.73
N ILE A 121 10.96 -13.19 9.16
CA ILE A 121 10.78 -12.04 8.26
C ILE A 121 10.15 -12.51 6.95
N ILE A 122 10.67 -13.59 6.36
CA ILE A 122 10.08 -14.19 5.14
C ILE A 122 8.62 -14.54 5.37
N LYS A 123 8.29 -15.11 6.54
CA LYS A 123 6.90 -15.42 6.92
C LYS A 123 6.05 -14.16 7.00
N LEU A 124 6.53 -13.08 7.64
CA LEU A 124 5.81 -11.80 7.72
C LEU A 124 5.48 -11.28 6.31
N LEU A 125 6.49 -11.19 5.43
CA LEU A 125 6.30 -10.69 4.07
C LEU A 125 5.31 -11.54 3.27
N ASN A 126 5.43 -12.86 3.35
CA ASN A 126 4.53 -13.77 2.63
C ASN A 126 3.09 -13.67 3.15
N VAL A 127 2.88 -13.66 4.47
CA VAL A 127 1.55 -13.54 5.08
C VAL A 127 0.89 -12.21 4.72
N THR A 128 1.65 -11.11 4.75
CA THR A 128 1.12 -9.79 4.37
C THR A 128 0.71 -9.75 2.91
N LYS A 129 1.57 -10.22 2.01
CA LYS A 129 1.27 -10.30 0.57
C LYS A 129 0.09 -11.22 0.28
N GLU A 130 0.01 -12.37 0.94
CA GLU A 130 -1.10 -13.32 0.77
C GLU A 130 -2.42 -12.74 1.31
N SER A 131 -2.38 -12.01 2.43
CA SER A 131 -3.58 -11.33 2.97
C SER A 131 -4.14 -10.31 1.99
N LEU A 132 -3.27 -9.53 1.31
CA LEU A 132 -3.66 -8.63 0.22
C LEU A 132 -4.36 -9.39 -0.91
N ASN A 133 -3.76 -10.49 -1.39
CA ASN A 133 -4.34 -11.30 -2.46
C ASN A 133 -5.72 -11.86 -2.08
N LEU A 134 -5.89 -12.33 -0.84
CA LEU A 134 -7.17 -12.81 -0.33
C LEU A 134 -8.21 -11.69 -0.23
N GLY A 135 -7.80 -10.49 0.20
CA GLY A 135 -8.64 -9.29 0.18
C GLY A 135 -9.10 -8.94 -1.24
N ILE A 136 -8.17 -8.91 -2.20
CA ILE A 136 -8.47 -8.64 -3.62
C ILE A 136 -9.46 -9.66 -4.18
N GLN A 137 -9.31 -10.95 -3.88
CA GLN A 137 -10.26 -11.99 -4.31
C GLN A 137 -11.70 -11.74 -3.79
N LYS A 138 -11.84 -11.02 -2.67
CA LYS A 138 -13.16 -10.63 -2.13
C LYS A 138 -13.68 -9.30 -2.70
N ALA A 139 -12.85 -8.53 -3.41
CA ALA A 139 -13.24 -7.28 -4.06
C ALA A 139 -14.07 -7.54 -5.33
N GLN A 140 -15.18 -8.26 -5.19
CA GLN A 140 -16.09 -8.62 -6.28
C GLN A 140 -17.39 -7.82 -6.19
N VAL A 141 -17.95 -7.49 -7.37
CA VAL A 141 -19.25 -6.84 -7.47
C VAL A 141 -20.33 -7.66 -6.71
N GLY A 142 -21.03 -6.98 -5.81
CA GLY A 142 -22.05 -7.61 -4.96
C GLY A 142 -21.58 -8.01 -3.57
N ASN A 143 -20.31 -8.24 -3.36
CA ASN A 143 -19.71 -8.38 -2.03
C ASN A 143 -19.73 -7.03 -1.29
N LYS A 144 -19.19 -6.99 -0.10
CA LYS A 144 -19.09 -5.80 0.76
C LYS A 144 -17.63 -5.52 1.15
N ILE A 145 -17.30 -4.30 1.51
CA ILE A 145 -16.00 -3.94 2.06
C ILE A 145 -15.64 -4.82 3.25
N HIS A 146 -16.60 -5.13 4.12
CA HIS A 146 -16.42 -6.07 5.22
C HIS A 146 -15.86 -7.43 4.78
N ASP A 147 -16.22 -7.92 3.61
CA ASP A 147 -15.76 -9.22 3.13
C ASP A 147 -14.27 -9.18 2.76
N ILE A 148 -13.79 -8.02 2.27
CA ILE A 148 -12.35 -7.71 2.04
C ILE A 148 -11.64 -7.69 3.40
N SER A 149 -12.09 -6.83 4.31
CA SER A 149 -11.51 -6.64 5.64
C SER A 149 -11.38 -7.95 6.41
N LYS A 150 -12.46 -8.77 6.38
CA LYS A 150 -12.49 -10.06 7.07
C LYS A 150 -11.48 -11.05 6.50
N ALA A 151 -11.34 -11.14 5.17
CA ALA A 151 -10.39 -12.05 4.54
C ALA A 151 -8.95 -11.69 4.89
N ILE A 152 -8.63 -10.39 4.94
CA ILE A 152 -7.32 -9.87 5.33
C ILE A 152 -7.03 -10.21 6.79
N GLN A 153 -7.89 -9.79 7.71
CA GLN A 153 -7.69 -9.97 9.15
C GLN A 153 -7.60 -11.44 9.54
N ASP A 154 -8.55 -12.29 9.09
CA ASP A 154 -8.57 -13.71 9.44
C ASP A 154 -7.25 -14.41 9.03
N HIS A 155 -6.69 -14.06 7.86
CA HIS A 155 -5.45 -14.64 7.40
C HIS A 155 -4.25 -14.19 8.25
N ILE A 156 -4.15 -12.90 8.54
CA ILE A 156 -3.07 -12.31 9.34
C ILE A 156 -3.06 -12.91 10.76
N GLU A 157 -4.20 -12.86 11.45
CA GLU A 157 -4.32 -13.30 12.84
C GLU A 157 -4.14 -14.82 12.99
N LYS A 158 -4.62 -15.61 12.01
CA LYS A 158 -4.38 -17.07 11.97
C LYS A 158 -2.91 -17.43 11.90
N ASN A 159 -2.08 -16.57 11.30
CA ASN A 159 -0.63 -16.77 11.16
C ASN A 159 0.17 -16.20 12.34
N GLY A 160 -0.49 -15.62 13.36
CA GLY A 160 0.12 -15.12 14.59
C GLY A 160 0.66 -13.70 14.50
N PHE A 161 0.21 -12.93 13.49
CA PHE A 161 0.52 -11.51 13.34
C PHE A 161 -0.69 -10.64 13.67
N THR A 162 -0.50 -9.32 13.72
CA THR A 162 -1.59 -8.37 13.98
C THR A 162 -1.78 -7.40 12.81
N VAL A 163 -3.02 -6.98 12.59
CA VAL A 163 -3.35 -6.00 11.55
C VAL A 163 -3.46 -4.60 12.17
N VAL A 164 -2.78 -3.63 11.56
CA VAL A 164 -2.86 -2.21 11.95
C VAL A 164 -4.29 -1.69 11.74
N ARG A 165 -4.76 -0.84 12.66
CA ARG A 165 -6.15 -0.35 12.69
C ARG A 165 -6.31 1.15 12.46
N SER A 166 -5.23 1.92 12.62
CA SER A 166 -5.25 3.38 12.52
C SER A 166 -5.21 3.89 11.08
N TYR A 167 -4.71 3.07 10.17
CA TYR A 167 -4.61 3.36 8.73
C TYR A 167 -5.37 2.31 7.94
N VAL A 168 -6.01 2.74 6.86
CA VAL A 168 -6.95 1.91 6.10
C VAL A 168 -6.88 2.25 4.61
N GLY A 169 -7.19 1.30 3.77
CA GLY A 169 -7.34 1.51 2.35
C GLY A 169 -8.47 2.48 2.00
N HIS A 170 -8.54 2.87 0.76
CA HIS A 170 -9.43 3.93 0.30
C HIS A 170 -9.90 3.73 -1.15
N GLY A 171 -10.89 4.50 -1.56
CA GLY A 171 -11.18 4.71 -2.97
C GLY A 171 -10.08 5.58 -3.59
N ILE A 172 -9.82 5.39 -4.88
CA ILE A 172 -8.80 6.17 -5.62
C ILE A 172 -9.30 6.50 -7.02
N GLY A 173 -8.89 7.64 -7.56
CA GLY A 173 -9.31 8.07 -8.89
C GLY A 173 -8.82 9.45 -9.26
N LYS A 174 -9.71 10.44 -9.32
CA LYS A 174 -9.35 11.85 -9.58
C LYS A 174 -8.73 12.54 -8.38
N ASP A 175 -8.97 12.00 -7.19
CA ASP A 175 -8.25 12.35 -5.98
C ASP A 175 -7.46 11.12 -5.52
N LEU A 176 -6.30 11.32 -4.89
CA LEU A 176 -5.47 10.24 -4.36
C LEU A 176 -6.27 9.43 -3.33
N HIS A 177 -6.98 10.12 -2.42
CA HIS A 177 -7.87 9.49 -1.45
C HIS A 177 -9.33 9.88 -1.75
N GLU A 178 -10.13 8.87 -2.09
CA GLU A 178 -11.58 8.98 -2.31
C GLU A 178 -12.35 8.07 -1.32
N GLU A 179 -13.65 8.30 -1.19
CA GLU A 179 -14.55 7.29 -0.60
C GLU A 179 -14.62 6.03 -1.50
N PRO A 180 -14.77 4.85 -0.92
CA PRO A 180 -14.96 4.55 0.50
C PRO A 180 -13.66 4.27 1.24
N HIS A 181 -13.66 4.36 2.56
CA HIS A 181 -12.64 3.71 3.37
C HIS A 181 -12.71 2.19 3.24
N VAL A 182 -11.55 1.53 3.18
CA VAL A 182 -11.38 0.07 3.06
C VAL A 182 -10.55 -0.45 4.23
N PRO A 183 -11.14 -0.64 5.43
CA PRO A 183 -10.40 -1.15 6.58
C PRO A 183 -9.85 -2.56 6.32
N ASN A 184 -8.67 -2.83 6.87
CA ASN A 184 -8.04 -4.16 6.83
C ASN A 184 -8.51 -5.07 7.96
N PHE A 185 -9.41 -4.59 8.81
CA PHE A 185 -9.94 -5.28 10.00
C PHE A 185 -11.45 -5.06 10.15
N ILE A 186 -12.08 -5.87 11.00
CA ILE A 186 -13.47 -5.75 11.40
C ILE A 186 -13.58 -5.56 12.92
N LEU A 187 -14.45 -4.67 13.38
CA LEU A 187 -14.70 -4.47 14.80
C LEU A 187 -15.54 -5.61 15.39
N ASN A 188 -16.55 -6.03 14.65
CA ASN A 188 -17.37 -7.19 14.99
C ASN A 188 -18.13 -7.74 13.76
N ASN A 189 -18.56 -9.00 13.83
CA ASN A 189 -19.26 -9.67 12.72
C ASN A 189 -20.64 -9.06 12.38
N LYS A 190 -21.23 -8.22 13.25
CA LYS A 190 -22.53 -7.57 13.00
C LYS A 190 -22.39 -6.37 12.06
N ASP A 191 -21.17 -5.87 11.85
CA ASP A 191 -20.92 -4.69 11.00
C ASP A 191 -21.12 -4.97 9.51
N ARG A 192 -21.13 -6.27 9.10
CA ARG A 192 -21.33 -6.65 7.71
C ARG A 192 -22.63 -6.09 7.11
N SER A 193 -23.73 -6.04 7.87
CA SER A 193 -25.02 -5.53 7.35
C SER A 193 -24.96 -4.05 6.96
N LYS A 194 -24.17 -3.24 7.67
CA LYS A 194 -23.99 -1.78 7.48
C LYS A 194 -22.88 -1.45 6.49
N SER A 195 -22.01 -2.44 6.18
CA SER A 195 -20.87 -2.23 5.29
C SER A 195 -21.32 -1.99 3.86
N MET A 196 -20.62 -1.09 3.18
CA MET A 196 -20.91 -0.70 1.80
C MET A 196 -20.82 -1.90 0.85
N LYS A 197 -21.79 -1.99 -0.06
CA LYS A 197 -21.81 -2.98 -1.15
C LYS A 197 -20.89 -2.51 -2.28
N LEU A 198 -20.05 -3.41 -2.75
CA LEU A 198 -19.15 -3.22 -3.87
C LEU A 198 -19.92 -3.20 -5.20
N LYS A 199 -19.56 -2.23 -6.06
CA LYS A 199 -20.19 -2.01 -7.36
C LYS A 199 -19.15 -1.99 -8.46
N GLU A 200 -19.57 -2.35 -9.66
CA GLU A 200 -18.75 -2.20 -10.87
C GLU A 200 -18.29 -0.75 -11.04
N GLY A 201 -17.06 -0.56 -11.48
CA GLY A 201 -16.43 0.75 -11.66
C GLY A 201 -15.88 1.40 -10.38
N MET A 202 -16.02 0.80 -9.20
CA MET A 202 -15.24 1.20 -8.04
C MET A 202 -13.77 0.88 -8.29
N VAL A 203 -12.88 1.78 -7.88
CA VAL A 203 -11.42 1.54 -7.83
C VAL A 203 -10.95 1.81 -6.41
N LEU A 204 -10.25 0.84 -5.83
CA LEU A 204 -9.89 0.81 -4.42
C LEU A 204 -8.38 0.57 -4.26
N ALA A 205 -7.75 1.29 -3.34
CA ALA A 205 -6.50 0.91 -2.73
C ALA A 205 -6.80 -0.12 -1.63
N ILE A 206 -6.24 -1.32 -1.74
CA ILE A 206 -6.33 -2.39 -0.74
C ILE A 206 -4.93 -2.61 -0.21
N GLU A 207 -4.70 -2.32 1.09
CA GLU A 207 -3.37 -2.03 1.62
C GLU A 207 -3.17 -2.57 3.05
N PRO A 208 -3.13 -3.88 3.28
CA PRO A 208 -2.85 -4.42 4.61
C PRO A 208 -1.47 -4.01 5.13
N MET A 209 -1.46 -3.47 6.35
CA MET A 209 -0.28 -3.21 7.18
C MET A 209 -0.28 -4.22 8.32
N VAL A 210 0.81 -4.97 8.47
CA VAL A 210 0.90 -6.14 9.36
C VAL A 210 2.11 -6.02 10.29
N ASN A 211 1.88 -6.07 11.60
CA ASN A 211 2.91 -6.02 12.62
C ASN A 211 3.22 -7.43 13.16
N VAL A 212 4.49 -7.67 13.48
CA VAL A 212 4.90 -8.88 14.20
C VAL A 212 4.37 -8.89 15.63
N GLY A 213 4.34 -7.72 16.28
CA GLY A 213 3.86 -7.52 17.65
C GLY A 213 2.41 -7.03 17.71
N ASN A 214 2.17 -6.01 18.52
CA ASN A 214 0.85 -5.42 18.71
C ASN A 214 0.43 -4.55 17.50
N PHE A 215 -0.87 -4.29 17.39
CA PHE A 215 -1.42 -3.50 16.29
C PHE A 215 -1.30 -1.99 16.50
N GLU A 216 -0.95 -1.55 17.70
CA GLU A 216 -0.82 -0.14 18.05
C GLU A 216 0.36 0.50 17.32
N VAL A 217 0.13 1.72 16.85
CA VAL A 217 1.13 2.52 16.14
C VAL A 217 1.15 3.94 16.68
N GLU A 218 2.29 4.62 16.51
CA GLU A 218 2.48 6.01 16.93
C GLU A 218 3.13 6.83 15.83
N LEU A 219 2.87 8.13 15.85
CA LEU A 219 3.48 9.10 14.94
C LEU A 219 4.85 9.52 15.50
N SER A 220 5.88 9.49 14.66
CA SER A 220 7.23 9.93 15.02
C SER A 220 7.35 11.46 15.11
N ASP A 221 8.44 11.95 15.70
CA ASP A 221 8.73 13.39 15.88
C ASP A 221 8.85 14.17 14.55
N ASP A 222 9.04 13.48 13.43
CA ASP A 222 9.06 14.08 12.09
C ASP A 222 7.66 14.45 11.56
N ASN A 223 6.59 14.12 12.31
CA ASN A 223 5.18 14.33 11.98
C ASN A 223 4.68 13.57 10.74
N TRP A 224 5.43 12.58 10.24
CA TRP A 224 5.07 11.77 9.08
C TRP A 224 5.17 10.28 9.33
N THR A 225 6.38 9.83 9.73
CA THR A 225 6.67 8.42 9.89
C THR A 225 5.82 7.79 11.00
N VAL A 226 5.07 6.78 10.66
CA VAL A 226 4.28 5.98 11.59
C VAL A 226 5.06 4.73 11.95
N LYS A 227 5.22 4.45 13.25
CA LYS A 227 5.96 3.30 13.78
C LYS A 227 5.08 2.40 14.63
N THR A 228 5.51 1.16 14.81
CA THR A 228 4.93 0.28 15.82
C THR A 228 5.30 0.76 17.23
N CYS A 229 4.33 0.77 18.16
CA CYS A 229 4.58 1.22 19.54
C CYS A 229 5.55 0.31 20.31
N ASP A 230 5.69 -0.95 19.90
CA ASP A 230 6.51 -1.97 20.56
C ASP A 230 7.86 -2.21 19.87
N GLY A 231 8.18 -1.47 18.80
CA GLY A 231 9.40 -1.62 18.02
C GLY A 231 9.46 -2.92 17.18
N SER A 232 8.34 -3.62 17.03
CA SER A 232 8.27 -4.83 16.21
C SER A 232 8.28 -4.49 14.72
N LEU A 233 8.73 -5.44 13.89
CA LEU A 233 8.73 -5.26 12.43
C LEU A 233 7.31 -5.12 11.89
N SER A 234 7.17 -4.29 10.85
CA SER A 234 5.94 -4.11 10.09
C SER A 234 6.16 -4.32 8.60
N ALA A 235 5.17 -4.89 7.91
CA ALA A 235 5.15 -5.03 6.46
C ALA A 235 3.88 -4.42 5.88
N HIS A 236 4.03 -3.75 4.73
CA HIS A 236 2.95 -3.12 3.99
C HIS A 236 2.98 -3.61 2.54
N PHE A 237 1.85 -4.07 2.04
CA PHE A 237 1.63 -4.41 0.64
C PHE A 237 0.32 -3.80 0.18
N GLU A 238 0.29 -3.30 -1.05
CA GLU A 238 -0.86 -2.61 -1.59
C GLU A 238 -0.98 -2.79 -3.09
N HIS A 239 -2.23 -2.75 -3.57
CA HIS A 239 -2.57 -2.59 -4.98
C HIS A 239 -3.76 -1.68 -5.18
N THR A 240 -3.71 -0.87 -6.25
CA THR A 240 -4.89 -0.25 -6.85
C THR A 240 -5.66 -1.31 -7.63
N VAL A 241 -6.94 -1.51 -7.27
CA VAL A 241 -7.80 -2.59 -7.80
C VAL A 241 -9.11 -2.02 -8.35
N ALA A 242 -9.38 -2.24 -9.62
CA ALA A 242 -10.67 -1.90 -10.23
C ALA A 242 -11.65 -3.07 -10.14
N LEU A 243 -12.89 -2.78 -9.76
CA LEU A 243 -13.97 -3.77 -9.69
C LEU A 243 -14.68 -3.81 -11.05
N THR A 244 -14.52 -4.91 -11.78
CA THR A 244 -15.17 -5.13 -13.07
C THR A 244 -16.25 -6.21 -12.98
N LYS A 245 -17.07 -6.32 -14.01
CA LYS A 245 -18.07 -7.41 -14.10
C LYS A 245 -17.44 -8.81 -14.12
N ASP A 246 -16.18 -8.92 -14.60
CA ASP A 246 -15.44 -10.16 -14.71
C ASP A 246 -14.59 -10.46 -13.47
N GLY A 247 -14.66 -9.59 -12.45
CA GLY A 247 -13.92 -9.69 -11.18
C GLY A 247 -12.96 -8.52 -10.93
N PRO A 248 -12.17 -8.58 -9.86
CA PRO A 248 -11.19 -7.55 -9.54
C PRO A 248 -10.03 -7.56 -10.55
N LYS A 249 -9.68 -6.37 -11.05
CA LYS A 249 -8.53 -6.14 -11.95
C LYS A 249 -7.50 -5.33 -11.19
N ILE A 250 -6.32 -5.91 -10.95
CA ILE A 250 -5.18 -5.18 -10.37
C ILE A 250 -4.64 -4.24 -11.46
N LEU A 251 -4.50 -2.96 -11.15
CA LEU A 251 -3.99 -1.95 -12.08
C LEU A 251 -2.47 -1.72 -11.94
N THR A 252 -1.90 -2.10 -10.80
CA THR A 252 -0.49 -1.84 -10.39
C THR A 252 0.36 -3.12 -10.36
N ASN A 253 0.06 -4.09 -11.22
CA ASN A 253 0.76 -5.39 -11.24
C ASN A 253 1.88 -5.43 -12.27
#